data_18f47c68149cfb2e72dc3784f034eeb4
#
_entry.id   18f47c68149cfb2e72dc3784f034eeb4
#
_cell.length_a   1.000
_cell.length_b   1.000
_cell.length_c   1.000
_cell.angle_alpha   90.00
_cell.angle_beta   90.00
_cell.angle_gamma   90.00
#
_symmetry.space_group_name_H-M   'P 1'
#
loop_
_entity.id
_entity.type
_entity.pdbx_description
1 polymer ?
#
loop_
_entity_poly.entity_id
_entity_poly.type
_entity_poly.pdbx_seq_one_letter_code
_entity_poly.pdbx_strand_id
1 'polypeptide(L)'
;VERADPSVFAWKFNGKPMFMFIATDDTDGNCVDPNDGRTHMPLRIADSIEALSDAAGGRAREIDLLACGDLNSEDRPMTGCFWAPELHVIGGKLSVLFMPCFDGPRVNPDGTPNDRAGKPDMWTGSCHIMQLKQHSDGTDFDPREPENWTVPEPILDPDGETLNPIQRISLDMTVLCDSGRWYYAWQQVGSIWIASFDPGRPARLTSKPKQIVVPEFAWDNMIAEGPNAIVHDGTIFLIYSGSLVGIDYTTGLVTAPAGQGADLTDASVWTKLDYPLQKSGM
;
A
#
# COMPACT_ATOMS: atom_id res chain seq x y z
N VAL A 1 -2.76 19.10 9.85
CA VAL A 1 -3.43 18.07 9.05
C VAL A 1 -3.03 16.74 9.63
N GLU A 2 -3.98 15.94 10.04
CA GLU A 2 -3.76 14.57 10.49
C GLU A 2 -3.60 13.68 9.25
N ARG A 3 -2.63 12.78 9.27
CA ARG A 3 -2.37 11.81 8.20
C ARG A 3 -2.11 10.45 8.81
N ALA A 4 -2.67 9.42 8.21
CA ALA A 4 -2.48 8.02 8.61
C ALA A 4 -1.45 7.32 7.69
N ASP A 5 -1.00 6.15 8.09
CA ASP A 5 -0.17 5.23 7.32
C ASP A 5 1.08 5.89 6.70
N PRO A 6 1.95 6.53 7.52
CA PRO A 6 3.06 7.29 7.00
C PRO A 6 4.16 6.41 6.39
N SER A 7 4.59 6.74 5.18
CA SER A 7 5.78 6.16 4.55
C SER A 7 6.83 7.26 4.32
N VAL A 8 8.03 7.05 4.84
CA VAL A 8 9.19 7.94 4.66
C VAL A 8 10.26 7.20 3.88
N PHE A 9 10.73 7.81 2.79
CA PHE A 9 11.65 7.15 1.89
C PHE A 9 12.83 8.05 1.52
N ALA A 10 14.04 7.49 1.55
CA ALA A 10 15.26 8.17 1.10
C ALA A 10 15.57 7.76 -0.35
N TRP A 11 15.74 8.74 -1.22
CA TRP A 11 16.05 8.58 -2.63
C TRP A 11 17.24 9.41 -3.05
N LYS A 12 17.80 9.15 -4.21
CA LYS A 12 18.78 10.02 -4.86
C LYS A 12 18.25 10.45 -6.22
N PHE A 13 18.12 11.74 -6.42
CA PHE A 13 17.78 12.32 -7.71
C PHE A 13 18.95 13.19 -8.20
N ASN A 14 19.46 12.93 -9.39
CA ASN A 14 20.65 13.61 -9.96
C ASN A 14 21.84 13.65 -9.00
N GLY A 15 22.09 12.52 -8.30
CA GLY A 15 23.20 12.37 -7.35
C GLY A 15 23.00 13.08 -5.99
N LYS A 16 21.92 13.83 -5.80
CA LYS A 16 21.60 14.52 -4.55
C LYS A 16 20.64 13.69 -3.69
N PRO A 17 20.80 13.71 -2.36
CA PRO A 17 19.82 13.07 -1.48
C PRO A 17 18.49 13.80 -1.56
N MET A 18 17.41 13.03 -1.46
CA MET A 18 16.04 13.48 -1.45
C MET A 18 15.27 12.61 -0.46
N PHE A 19 14.47 13.24 0.38
CA PHE A 19 13.60 12.56 1.32
C PHE A 19 12.16 12.79 0.92
N MET A 20 11.37 11.73 0.94
CA MET A 20 9.98 11.75 0.54
C MET A 20 9.10 11.28 1.69
N PHE A 21 7.93 11.87 1.81
CA PHE A 21 6.90 11.48 2.75
C PHE A 21 5.57 11.38 2.01
N ILE A 22 4.92 10.25 2.13
CA ILE A 22 3.59 9.99 1.61
C ILE A 22 2.76 9.35 2.70
N ALA A 23 1.46 9.61 2.74
CA ALA A 23 0.57 9.10 3.77
C ALA A 23 -0.88 9.24 3.30
N THR A 24 -1.78 8.46 3.89
CA THR A 24 -3.22 8.63 3.74
C THR A 24 -3.61 10.03 4.19
N ASP A 25 -4.27 10.81 3.33
CA ASP A 25 -4.80 12.14 3.63
C ASP A 25 -6.32 12.11 3.72
N ASP A 26 -6.85 11.08 4.35
CA ASP A 26 -8.27 10.88 4.61
C ASP A 26 -8.52 11.01 6.11
N THR A 27 -8.79 12.22 6.56
CA THR A 27 -9.04 12.49 7.97
C THR A 27 -10.37 11.99 8.46
N ASP A 28 -11.32 11.68 7.57
CA ASP A 28 -12.66 11.21 7.93
C ASP A 28 -12.83 9.69 7.82
N GLY A 29 -11.82 9.00 7.29
CA GLY A 29 -11.80 7.53 7.14
C GLY A 29 -12.85 6.96 6.20
N ASN A 30 -13.57 7.80 5.45
CA ASN A 30 -14.79 7.38 4.78
C ASN A 30 -14.85 7.59 3.28
N CYS A 31 -13.90 8.19 2.60
CA CYS A 31 -13.99 8.52 1.16
C CYS A 31 -15.32 9.16 0.78
N VAL A 32 -15.90 9.99 1.63
CA VAL A 32 -17.35 10.13 1.63
C VAL A 32 -17.83 11.31 0.83
N ASP A 33 -17.06 12.37 0.75
CA ASP A 33 -17.48 13.56 0.01
C ASP A 33 -16.34 14.11 -0.87
N PRO A 34 -16.42 13.89 -2.18
CA PRO A 34 -15.45 14.47 -3.12
C PRO A 34 -15.45 16.00 -3.12
N ASN A 35 -16.40 16.64 -2.41
CA ASN A 35 -16.49 18.10 -2.33
C ASN A 35 -15.81 18.70 -1.11
N ASP A 36 -15.28 17.90 -0.19
CA ASP A 36 -14.56 18.41 0.98
C ASP A 36 -13.09 18.77 0.71
N GLY A 37 -12.62 18.53 -0.53
CA GLY A 37 -11.29 18.92 -1.00
C GLY A 37 -10.13 18.04 -0.47
N ARG A 38 -10.42 16.90 0.15
CA ARG A 38 -9.41 16.02 0.80
C ARG A 38 -9.14 14.73 0.06
N THR A 39 -9.68 14.56 -1.12
CA THR A 39 -9.57 13.33 -1.92
C THR A 39 -8.40 13.42 -2.89
N HIS A 40 -7.19 13.45 -2.35
CA HIS A 40 -5.95 13.47 -3.14
C HIS A 40 -4.85 12.65 -2.45
N MET A 41 -3.79 12.35 -3.17
CA MET A 41 -2.61 11.64 -2.67
C MET A 41 -1.39 12.56 -2.72
N PRO A 42 -1.11 13.30 -1.62
CA PRO A 42 0.00 14.22 -1.58
C PRO A 42 1.34 13.50 -1.36
N LEU A 43 2.36 13.91 -2.11
CA LEU A 43 3.75 13.56 -1.90
C LEU A 43 4.53 14.78 -1.43
N ARG A 44 5.16 14.69 -0.27
CA ARG A 44 6.03 15.72 0.26
C ARG A 44 7.49 15.36 0.05
N ILE A 45 8.29 16.32 -0.41
CA ILE A 45 9.67 16.12 -0.81
C ILE A 45 10.56 17.21 -0.19
N ALA A 46 11.71 16.80 0.36
CA ALA A 46 12.69 17.72 0.97
C ALA A 46 14.13 17.21 0.78
N ASP A 47 15.11 18.07 1.05
CA ASP A 47 16.54 17.74 0.98
C ASP A 47 17.06 17.05 2.27
N SER A 48 16.27 17.05 3.35
CA SER A 48 16.56 16.34 4.60
C SER A 48 15.28 15.84 5.26
N ILE A 49 15.42 14.86 6.15
CA ILE A 49 14.29 14.30 6.87
C ILE A 49 13.62 15.33 7.79
N GLU A 50 14.39 16.19 8.42
CA GLU A 50 13.89 17.25 9.29
C GLU A 50 13.09 18.30 8.51
N ALA A 51 13.49 18.55 7.27
CA ALA A 51 12.80 19.50 6.40
C ALA A 51 11.41 19.00 5.97
N LEU A 52 11.15 17.70 5.96
CA LEU A 52 9.82 17.13 5.67
C LEU A 52 8.72 17.66 6.60
N SER A 53 9.06 18.02 7.84
CA SER A 53 8.08 18.59 8.79
C SER A 53 7.67 20.04 8.48
N ASP A 54 8.35 20.72 7.56
CA ASP A 54 8.24 22.15 7.35
C ASP A 54 7.80 22.53 5.92
N ALA A 55 6.69 21.95 5.49
CA ALA A 55 6.08 22.33 4.20
C ALA A 55 5.56 23.77 4.21
N ALA A 56 4.98 24.23 5.33
CA ALA A 56 4.46 25.58 5.47
C ALA A 56 5.57 26.64 5.48
N GLY A 57 6.75 26.33 6.01
CA GLY A 57 7.93 27.19 6.00
C GLY A 57 8.73 27.16 4.69
N GLY A 58 8.29 26.34 3.72
CA GLY A 58 8.90 26.27 2.38
C GLY A 58 10.17 25.42 2.29
N ARG A 59 10.53 24.67 3.33
CA ARG A 59 11.68 23.75 3.29
C ARG A 59 11.34 22.38 2.66
N ALA A 60 10.06 22.05 2.57
CA ALA A 60 9.57 20.91 1.81
C ALA A 60 8.61 21.38 0.72
N ARG A 61 8.63 20.72 -0.44
CA ARG A 61 7.63 20.88 -1.49
C ARG A 61 6.61 19.75 -1.34
N GLU A 62 5.34 20.08 -1.35
CA GLU A 62 4.25 19.13 -1.44
C GLU A 62 3.55 19.26 -2.79
N ILE A 63 3.26 18.12 -3.41
CA ILE A 63 2.56 18.01 -4.69
C ILE A 63 1.45 16.96 -4.55
N ASP A 64 0.38 17.11 -5.30
CA ASP A 64 -0.63 16.08 -5.43
C ASP A 64 -0.23 15.14 -6.55
N LEU A 65 0.09 13.89 -6.21
CA LEU A 65 0.36 12.85 -7.22
C LEU A 65 -0.90 12.44 -7.95
N LEU A 66 -2.01 12.36 -7.24
CA LEU A 66 -3.32 12.00 -7.73
C LEU A 66 -4.39 12.81 -7.03
N ALA A 67 -5.52 13.00 -7.73
CA ALA A 67 -6.73 13.60 -7.20
C ALA A 67 -7.96 12.79 -7.60
N CYS A 68 -9.06 13.02 -6.89
CA CYS A 68 -10.35 12.45 -7.23
C CYS A 68 -10.73 12.80 -8.68
N GLY A 69 -11.09 11.78 -9.46
CA GLY A 69 -11.41 11.90 -10.87
C GLY A 69 -10.27 11.51 -11.82
N ASP A 70 -9.03 11.39 -11.33
CA ASP A 70 -7.95 10.85 -12.14
C ASP A 70 -8.23 9.41 -12.52
N LEU A 71 -7.82 9.03 -13.74
CA LEU A 71 -8.08 7.72 -14.30
C LEU A 71 -6.96 6.74 -13.93
N ASN A 72 -7.33 5.49 -13.69
CA ASN A 72 -6.39 4.39 -13.69
C ASN A 72 -6.16 3.85 -15.12
N SER A 73 -5.32 2.84 -15.29
CA SER A 73 -4.97 2.25 -16.59
C SER A 73 -6.13 1.51 -17.28
N GLU A 74 -7.26 1.35 -16.60
CA GLU A 74 -8.50 0.77 -17.12
C GLU A 74 -9.53 1.85 -17.51
N ASP A 75 -9.10 3.12 -17.61
CA ASP A 75 -9.94 4.30 -17.87
C ASP A 75 -11.07 4.47 -16.83
N ARG A 76 -10.84 3.99 -15.58
CA ARG A 76 -11.81 4.14 -14.50
C ARG A 76 -11.42 5.35 -13.63
N PRO A 77 -12.34 6.28 -13.40
CA PRO A 77 -12.09 7.38 -12.46
C PRO A 77 -11.98 6.86 -11.02
N MET A 78 -10.85 7.18 -10.39
CA MET A 78 -10.65 6.96 -8.95
C MET A 78 -11.42 8.01 -8.17
N THR A 79 -12.17 7.61 -7.16
CA THR A 79 -13.11 8.50 -6.47
C THR A 79 -12.70 8.79 -5.02
N GLY A 80 -11.46 8.45 -4.64
CA GLY A 80 -10.88 8.75 -3.34
C GLY A 80 -10.17 7.56 -2.73
N CYS A 81 -10.19 7.46 -1.41
CA CYS A 81 -9.38 6.61 -0.56
C CYS A 81 -7.90 6.98 -0.68
N PHE A 82 -7.20 6.55 -1.71
CA PHE A 82 -5.74 6.68 -1.82
C PHE A 82 -5.04 6.25 -0.53
N TRP A 83 -5.52 5.13 0.06
CA TRP A 83 -5.11 4.68 1.38
C TRP A 83 -3.78 3.97 1.37
N ALA A 84 -3.09 4.07 2.50
CA ALA A 84 -1.82 3.43 2.83
C ALA A 84 -0.79 3.49 1.68
N PRO A 85 -0.50 4.68 1.15
CA PRO A 85 0.50 4.81 0.10
C PRO A 85 1.89 4.51 0.65
N GLU A 86 2.62 3.63 -0.02
CA GLU A 86 3.96 3.21 0.39
C GLU A 86 4.97 3.36 -0.75
N LEU A 87 6.14 3.94 -0.44
CA LEU A 87 7.22 4.17 -1.39
C LEU A 87 8.21 3.01 -1.39
N HIS A 88 8.52 2.49 -2.58
CA HIS A 88 9.46 1.38 -2.79
C HIS A 88 10.32 1.59 -4.03
N VAL A 89 11.40 0.80 -4.15
CA VAL A 89 12.12 0.60 -5.41
C VAL A 89 11.78 -0.77 -5.95
N ILE A 90 11.07 -0.83 -7.08
CA ILE A 90 10.63 -2.06 -7.72
C ILE A 90 11.17 -2.10 -9.15
N GLY A 91 11.97 -3.14 -9.47
CA GLY A 91 12.60 -3.24 -10.78
C GLY A 91 13.53 -2.07 -11.12
N GLY A 92 14.14 -1.44 -10.09
CA GLY A 92 15.01 -0.27 -10.25
C GLY A 92 14.26 1.05 -10.43
N LYS A 93 12.94 1.08 -10.29
CA LYS A 93 12.11 2.28 -10.41
C LYS A 93 11.49 2.66 -9.07
N LEU A 94 11.51 3.95 -8.76
CA LEU A 94 10.74 4.48 -7.63
C LEU A 94 9.26 4.23 -7.89
N SER A 95 8.57 3.64 -6.92
CA SER A 95 7.20 3.15 -7.06
C SER A 95 6.37 3.58 -5.85
N VAL A 96 5.09 3.82 -6.07
CA VAL A 96 4.08 3.98 -5.00
C VAL A 96 3.08 2.86 -5.12
N LEU A 97 2.89 2.13 -4.02
CA LEU A 97 1.78 1.20 -3.83
C LEU A 97 0.71 1.91 -3.01
N PHE A 98 -0.56 1.75 -3.37
CA PHE A 98 -1.66 2.40 -2.65
C PHE A 98 -3.00 1.74 -3.02
N MET A 99 -4.07 2.10 -2.31
CA MET A 99 -5.42 1.64 -2.61
C MET A 99 -6.34 2.82 -2.92
N PRO A 100 -6.71 3.05 -4.20
CA PRO A 100 -7.83 3.93 -4.53
C PRO A 100 -9.16 3.22 -4.36
N CYS A 101 -10.24 3.97 -4.16
CA CYS A 101 -11.60 3.46 -4.34
C CYS A 101 -12.24 4.01 -5.63
N PHE A 102 -13.39 3.43 -5.96
CA PHE A 102 -14.20 3.74 -7.13
C PHE A 102 -15.66 3.90 -6.74
N ASP A 103 -16.50 4.33 -7.66
CA ASP A 103 -17.94 4.35 -7.43
C ASP A 103 -18.49 2.94 -7.21
N GLY A 104 -19.36 2.81 -6.23
CA GLY A 104 -20.02 1.57 -5.91
C GLY A 104 -20.88 1.04 -7.06
N PRO A 105 -20.90 -0.28 -7.29
CA PRO A 105 -21.78 -0.91 -8.26
C PRO A 105 -23.25 -0.77 -7.81
N ARG A 106 -24.18 -0.93 -8.74
CA ARG A 106 -25.62 -0.89 -8.42
C ARG A 106 -26.08 -1.97 -7.46
N VAL A 107 -25.41 -3.09 -7.47
CA VAL A 107 -25.75 -4.29 -6.73
C VAL A 107 -24.49 -4.84 -6.08
N ASN A 108 -24.60 -5.18 -4.80
CA ASN A 108 -23.54 -5.86 -4.05
C ASN A 108 -23.26 -7.28 -4.59
N PRO A 109 -22.12 -7.89 -4.28
CA PRO A 109 -21.82 -9.27 -4.68
C PRO A 109 -22.85 -10.33 -4.25
N ASP A 110 -23.56 -10.07 -3.15
CA ASP A 110 -24.64 -10.95 -2.63
C ASP A 110 -26.01 -10.73 -3.30
N GLY A 111 -26.10 -9.82 -4.28
CA GLY A 111 -27.32 -9.50 -5.02
C GLY A 111 -28.21 -8.44 -4.37
N THR A 112 -27.83 -7.89 -3.21
CA THR A 112 -28.59 -6.79 -2.58
C THR A 112 -28.30 -5.45 -3.25
N PRO A 113 -29.24 -4.48 -3.23
CA PRO A 113 -28.97 -3.12 -3.68
C PRO A 113 -27.81 -2.49 -2.88
N ASN A 114 -26.90 -1.81 -3.59
CA ASN A 114 -25.81 -1.08 -2.96
C ASN A 114 -26.23 0.37 -2.70
N ASP A 115 -26.23 0.81 -1.45
CA ASP A 115 -26.54 2.18 -1.02
C ASP A 115 -25.49 3.21 -1.44
N ARG A 116 -24.28 2.72 -1.83
CA ARG A 116 -23.19 3.51 -2.40
C ARG A 116 -23.19 3.53 -3.93
N ALA A 117 -24.24 3.04 -4.60
CA ALA A 117 -24.32 2.98 -6.05
C ALA A 117 -24.07 4.35 -6.71
N GLY A 118 -23.04 4.44 -7.55
CA GLY A 118 -22.63 5.68 -8.23
C GLY A 118 -22.07 6.76 -7.29
N LYS A 119 -21.56 6.35 -6.14
CA LYS A 119 -20.87 7.20 -5.15
C LYS A 119 -19.58 6.52 -4.72
N PRO A 120 -18.58 7.28 -4.22
CA PRO A 120 -17.37 6.69 -3.69
C PRO A 120 -17.67 5.57 -2.69
N ASP A 121 -17.04 4.40 -2.90
CA ASP A 121 -17.29 3.19 -2.12
C ASP A 121 -15.96 2.50 -1.79
N MET A 122 -15.54 2.55 -0.53
CA MET A 122 -14.27 1.97 -0.09
C MET A 122 -14.17 0.47 -0.39
N TRP A 123 -15.30 -0.24 -0.43
CA TRP A 123 -15.33 -1.68 -0.72
C TRP A 123 -15.00 -2.03 -2.17
N THR A 124 -14.88 -1.02 -3.04
CA THR A 124 -14.38 -1.19 -4.41
C THR A 124 -12.85 -1.11 -4.51
N GLY A 125 -12.18 -0.78 -3.40
CA GLY A 125 -10.75 -0.55 -3.35
C GLY A 125 -9.94 -1.79 -3.69
N SER A 126 -8.86 -1.60 -4.44
CA SER A 126 -7.88 -2.63 -4.75
C SER A 126 -6.48 -2.04 -4.83
N CYS A 127 -5.47 -2.84 -4.48
CA CYS A 127 -4.08 -2.39 -4.55
C CYS A 127 -3.70 -2.00 -5.97
N HIS A 128 -3.09 -0.83 -6.09
CA HIS A 128 -2.57 -0.26 -7.34
C HIS A 128 -1.09 0.06 -7.18
N ILE A 129 -0.42 0.19 -8.31
CA ILE A 129 0.96 0.64 -8.41
C ILE A 129 1.07 1.76 -9.45
N MET A 130 1.89 2.76 -9.13
CA MET A 130 2.42 3.72 -10.10
C MET A 130 3.93 3.83 -9.95
N GLN A 131 4.64 4.13 -11.03
CA GLN A 131 6.10 4.18 -11.05
C GLN A 131 6.59 5.50 -11.64
N LEU A 132 7.69 6.00 -11.10
CA LEU A 132 8.40 7.10 -11.73
C LEU A 132 8.96 6.67 -13.07
N LYS A 133 8.70 7.47 -14.10
CA LYS A 133 9.23 7.25 -15.45
C LYS A 133 10.74 7.43 -15.49
N GLN A 134 11.38 6.74 -16.42
CA GLN A 134 12.82 6.83 -16.67
C GLN A 134 13.08 7.23 -18.12
N HIS A 135 14.15 7.98 -18.32
CA HIS A 135 14.72 8.26 -19.64
C HIS A 135 15.25 6.97 -20.29
N SER A 136 15.54 7.02 -21.59
CA SER A 136 16.08 5.88 -22.33
C SER A 136 17.44 5.40 -21.84
N ASP A 137 18.18 6.23 -21.15
CA ASP A 137 19.45 5.91 -20.51
C ASP A 137 19.31 5.33 -19.08
N GLY A 138 18.07 5.16 -18.61
CA GLY A 138 17.75 4.64 -17.28
C GLY A 138 17.80 5.67 -16.15
N THR A 139 18.05 6.95 -16.44
CA THR A 139 17.96 8.00 -15.43
C THR A 139 16.50 8.37 -15.13
N ASP A 140 16.22 8.72 -13.88
CA ASP A 140 14.87 9.07 -13.45
C ASP A 140 14.43 10.45 -13.97
N PHE A 141 13.15 10.57 -14.29
CA PHE A 141 12.50 11.87 -14.38
C PHE A 141 12.39 12.52 -12.99
N ASP A 142 12.09 13.83 -12.96
CA ASP A 142 11.92 14.53 -11.71
C ASP A 142 10.67 14.06 -10.97
N PRO A 143 10.79 13.49 -9.76
CA PRO A 143 9.64 12.97 -9.01
C PRO A 143 8.70 14.06 -8.48
N ARG A 144 9.12 15.34 -8.55
CA ARG A 144 8.33 16.50 -8.11
C ARG A 144 7.27 16.94 -9.12
N GLU A 145 7.23 16.30 -10.28
CA GLU A 145 6.27 16.62 -11.34
C GLU A 145 5.33 15.41 -11.51
N PRO A 146 4.02 15.54 -11.20
CA PRO A 146 3.07 14.43 -11.24
C PRO A 146 3.00 13.72 -12.59
N GLU A 147 3.14 14.45 -13.70
CA GLU A 147 3.16 13.89 -15.06
C GLU A 147 4.33 12.95 -15.35
N ASN A 148 5.37 12.97 -14.52
CA ASN A 148 6.51 12.07 -14.62
C ASN A 148 6.24 10.68 -14.01
N TRP A 149 5.12 10.49 -13.37
CA TRP A 149 4.67 9.19 -12.88
C TRP A 149 3.79 8.49 -13.92
N THR A 150 3.76 7.18 -13.87
CA THR A 150 2.87 6.40 -14.74
C THR A 150 1.44 6.53 -14.28
N VAL A 151 0.49 6.25 -15.18
CA VAL A 151 -0.91 6.05 -14.80
C VAL A 151 -0.97 4.86 -13.82
N PRO A 152 -1.76 4.94 -12.74
CA PRO A 152 -1.93 3.84 -11.79
C PRO A 152 -2.47 2.57 -12.44
N GLU A 153 -1.84 1.44 -12.18
CA GLU A 153 -2.27 0.13 -12.66
C GLU A 153 -2.78 -0.71 -11.50
N PRO A 154 -3.94 -1.38 -11.61
CA PRO A 154 -4.37 -2.35 -10.61
C PRO A 154 -3.41 -3.54 -10.59
N ILE A 155 -3.10 -4.03 -9.37
CA ILE A 155 -2.34 -5.26 -9.23
C ILE A 155 -3.29 -6.44 -9.34
N LEU A 156 -3.04 -7.29 -10.35
CA LEU A 156 -3.89 -8.41 -10.69
C LEU A 156 -3.25 -9.74 -10.32
N ASP A 157 -4.07 -10.73 -10.08
CA ASP A 157 -3.62 -12.10 -9.86
C ASP A 157 -3.06 -12.75 -11.17
N PRO A 158 -2.48 -13.94 -11.15
CA PRO A 158 -1.94 -14.57 -12.37
C PRO A 158 -2.96 -14.78 -13.49
N ASP A 159 -4.25 -14.89 -13.19
CA ASP A 159 -5.30 -15.08 -14.19
C ASP A 159 -5.85 -13.75 -14.74
N GLY A 160 -5.47 -12.62 -14.13
CA GLY A 160 -5.91 -11.28 -14.54
C GLY A 160 -7.12 -10.76 -13.79
N GLU A 161 -7.44 -11.43 -12.71
CA GLU A 161 -8.53 -11.00 -11.84
C GLU A 161 -8.02 -10.04 -10.76
N THR A 162 -8.89 -9.19 -10.28
CA THR A 162 -8.60 -8.31 -9.14
C THR A 162 -8.33 -9.11 -7.89
N LEU A 163 -7.46 -8.61 -7.02
CA LEU A 163 -7.25 -9.22 -5.71
C LEU A 163 -8.54 -9.12 -4.90
N ASN A 164 -8.95 -10.22 -4.29
CA ASN A 164 -10.21 -10.34 -3.55
C ASN A 164 -11.48 -9.92 -4.36
N PRO A 165 -11.81 -10.56 -5.46
CA PRO A 165 -12.93 -10.17 -6.32
C PRO A 165 -14.30 -10.25 -5.63
N ILE A 166 -14.46 -11.06 -4.57
CA ILE A 166 -15.73 -11.25 -3.85
C ILE A 166 -16.06 -9.99 -3.03
N GLN A 167 -15.12 -9.51 -2.22
CA GLN A 167 -15.30 -8.32 -1.39
C GLN A 167 -14.78 -7.05 -2.06
N ARG A 168 -14.04 -7.20 -3.15
CA ARG A 168 -13.49 -6.12 -3.96
C ARG A 168 -12.54 -5.18 -3.23
N ILE A 169 -11.99 -5.60 -2.09
CA ILE A 169 -11.03 -4.82 -1.33
C ILE A 169 -9.74 -5.60 -1.12
N SER A 170 -8.63 -4.97 -1.45
CA SER A 170 -7.28 -5.33 -1.02
C SER A 170 -6.53 -4.04 -0.73
N LEU A 171 -5.81 -3.96 0.38
CA LEU A 171 -5.17 -2.74 0.85
C LEU A 171 -3.86 -3.00 1.58
N ASP A 172 -3.16 -1.93 1.95
CA ASP A 172 -1.95 -1.95 2.76
C ASP A 172 -0.86 -2.83 2.14
N MET A 173 -0.60 -2.66 0.86
CA MET A 173 0.37 -3.50 0.18
C MET A 173 1.80 -3.03 0.40
N THR A 174 2.64 -3.94 0.86
CA THR A 174 4.10 -3.77 0.99
C THR A 174 4.90 -4.73 0.12
N VAL A 175 6.20 -4.52 0.01
CA VAL A 175 7.14 -5.30 -0.81
C VAL A 175 8.17 -6.02 0.05
N LEU A 176 8.43 -7.27 -0.29
CA LEU A 176 9.58 -8.04 0.21
C LEU A 176 10.43 -8.50 -0.97
N CYS A 177 11.74 -8.54 -0.76
CA CYS A 177 12.66 -9.20 -1.67
C CYS A 177 13.58 -10.11 -0.86
N ASP A 178 13.55 -11.41 -1.13
CA ASP A 178 14.47 -12.38 -0.54
C ASP A 178 15.10 -13.27 -1.62
N SER A 179 16.43 -13.41 -1.59
CA SER A 179 17.17 -14.28 -2.49
C SER A 179 16.86 -14.04 -3.98
N GLY A 180 16.58 -12.77 -4.36
CA GLY A 180 16.21 -12.36 -5.71
C GLY A 180 14.77 -12.65 -6.11
N ARG A 181 13.96 -13.20 -5.23
CA ARG A 181 12.51 -13.37 -5.42
C ARG A 181 11.77 -12.21 -4.78
N TRP A 182 10.80 -11.69 -5.52
CA TRP A 182 9.99 -10.54 -5.11
C TRP A 182 8.59 -10.97 -4.73
N TYR A 183 8.07 -10.40 -3.64
CA TYR A 183 6.76 -10.69 -3.09
C TYR A 183 6.05 -9.41 -2.71
N TYR A 184 4.73 -9.38 -2.92
CA TYR A 184 3.82 -8.47 -2.26
C TYR A 184 3.20 -9.14 -1.05
N ALA A 185 3.04 -8.41 0.04
CA ALA A 185 2.19 -8.77 1.16
C ALA A 185 1.13 -7.67 1.35
N TRP A 186 -0.12 -8.05 1.61
CA TRP A 186 -1.24 -7.11 1.70
C TRP A 186 -2.35 -7.64 2.59
N GLN A 187 -3.25 -6.74 3.01
CA GLN A 187 -4.50 -7.12 3.68
C GLN A 187 -5.57 -7.49 2.66
N GLN A 188 -6.25 -8.58 2.92
CA GLN A 188 -7.43 -9.04 2.20
C GLN A 188 -8.29 -9.87 3.14
N VAL A 189 -9.60 -9.55 3.25
CA VAL A 189 -10.54 -10.27 4.12
C VAL A 189 -10.05 -10.41 5.56
N GLY A 190 -9.49 -9.32 6.13
CA GLY A 190 -9.04 -9.28 7.52
C GLY A 190 -7.79 -10.11 7.83
N SER A 191 -7.04 -10.54 6.82
CA SER A 191 -5.85 -11.38 6.95
C SER A 191 -4.73 -10.87 6.08
N ILE A 192 -3.47 -11.22 6.40
CA ILE A 192 -2.33 -10.91 5.54
C ILE A 192 -2.13 -12.04 4.53
N TRP A 193 -2.09 -11.64 3.27
CA TRP A 193 -1.82 -12.49 2.13
C TRP A 193 -0.47 -12.14 1.50
N ILE A 194 0.13 -13.10 0.81
CA ILE A 194 1.39 -12.94 0.11
C ILE A 194 1.32 -13.63 -1.26
N ALA A 195 2.01 -13.06 -2.24
CA ALA A 195 2.23 -13.68 -3.53
C ALA A 195 3.54 -13.18 -4.16
N SER A 196 4.15 -14.01 -5.01
CA SER A 196 5.31 -13.60 -5.80
C SER A 196 4.90 -12.76 -7.01
N PHE A 197 5.82 -11.89 -7.46
CA PHE A 197 5.67 -11.13 -8.68
C PHE A 197 7.01 -10.95 -9.40
N ASP A 198 6.96 -10.55 -10.66
CA ASP A 198 8.12 -10.16 -11.47
C ASP A 198 8.30 -8.64 -11.38
N PRO A 199 9.43 -8.12 -10.87
CA PRO A 199 9.65 -6.67 -10.78
C PRO A 199 9.70 -5.97 -12.14
N GLY A 200 9.86 -6.71 -13.25
CA GLY A 200 9.69 -6.20 -14.62
C GLY A 200 8.23 -6.06 -15.06
N ARG A 201 7.28 -6.64 -14.32
CA ARG A 201 5.82 -6.57 -14.53
C ARG A 201 5.10 -6.43 -13.20
N PRO A 202 5.34 -5.34 -12.46
CA PRO A 202 4.92 -5.25 -11.06
C PRO A 202 3.40 -5.24 -10.84
N ALA A 203 2.61 -4.91 -11.86
CA ALA A 203 1.14 -4.93 -11.77
C ALA A 203 0.53 -6.35 -11.94
N ARG A 204 1.36 -7.41 -11.98
CA ARG A 204 0.88 -8.79 -12.17
C ARG A 204 1.58 -9.74 -11.23
N LEU A 205 0.81 -10.49 -10.43
CA LEU A 205 1.34 -11.58 -9.62
C LEU A 205 1.79 -12.76 -10.49
N THR A 206 2.80 -13.48 -10.03
CA THR A 206 3.31 -14.71 -10.67
C THR A 206 2.89 -15.97 -9.94
N SER A 207 2.43 -15.85 -8.69
CA SER A 207 1.80 -16.94 -7.94
C SER A 207 0.40 -16.55 -7.47
N LYS A 208 -0.45 -17.55 -7.22
CA LYS A 208 -1.73 -17.30 -6.55
C LYS A 208 -1.49 -16.79 -5.13
N PRO A 209 -2.33 -15.85 -4.64
CA PRO A 209 -2.28 -15.39 -3.25
C PRO A 209 -2.37 -16.52 -2.24
N LYS A 210 -1.56 -16.42 -1.19
CA LYS A 210 -1.56 -17.34 -0.04
C LYS A 210 -1.69 -16.55 1.25
N GLN A 211 -2.53 -17.03 2.15
CA GLN A 211 -2.73 -16.44 3.46
C GLN A 211 -1.61 -16.85 4.40
N ILE A 212 -0.92 -15.89 5.01
CA ILE A 212 0.20 -16.13 5.93
C ILE A 212 -0.04 -15.65 7.35
N VAL A 213 -0.95 -14.70 7.56
CA VAL A 213 -1.38 -14.28 8.90
C VAL A 213 -2.89 -14.30 8.98
N VAL A 214 -3.39 -15.01 9.96
CA VAL A 214 -4.82 -15.05 10.32
C VAL A 214 -4.96 -14.53 11.73
N PRO A 215 -5.92 -13.63 12.03
CA PRO A 215 -6.28 -13.28 13.40
C PRO A 215 -6.78 -14.53 14.15
N GLU A 216 -6.10 -14.91 15.23
CA GLU A 216 -6.41 -16.13 15.99
C GLU A 216 -6.32 -15.95 17.51
N PHE A 217 -5.69 -14.86 17.95
CA PHE A 217 -5.56 -14.53 19.35
C PHE A 217 -6.57 -13.44 19.73
N ALA A 218 -6.86 -13.34 21.03
CA ALA A 218 -7.76 -12.31 21.53
C ALA A 218 -7.25 -10.88 21.27
N TRP A 219 -5.94 -10.70 21.11
CA TRP A 219 -5.31 -9.40 20.90
C TRP A 219 -5.25 -8.99 19.41
N ASP A 220 -5.35 -9.90 18.47
CA ASP A 220 -5.40 -9.61 17.04
C ASP A 220 -6.76 -9.96 16.42
N ASN A 221 -7.77 -10.03 17.27
CA ASN A 221 -9.14 -10.41 16.92
C ASN A 221 -9.68 -9.61 15.74
N MET A 222 -10.26 -10.30 14.77
CA MET A 222 -10.96 -9.87 13.58
C MET A 222 -10.09 -9.40 12.40
N ILE A 223 -9.06 -8.58 12.60
CA ILE A 223 -8.30 -7.98 11.50
C ILE A 223 -6.79 -8.13 11.74
N ALA A 224 -6.06 -8.48 10.69
CA ALA A 224 -4.64 -8.30 10.54
C ALA A 224 -4.42 -7.49 9.25
N GLU A 225 -3.85 -6.29 9.37
CA GLU A 225 -3.66 -5.34 8.27
C GLU A 225 -2.36 -4.56 8.41
N GLY A 226 -2.05 -3.65 7.49
CA GLY A 226 -0.85 -2.83 7.52
C GLY A 226 0.47 -3.63 7.57
N PRO A 227 0.67 -4.70 6.76
CA PRO A 227 1.92 -5.42 6.80
C PRO A 227 3.07 -4.53 6.36
N ASN A 228 4.18 -4.55 7.11
CA ASN A 228 5.42 -3.93 6.70
C ASN A 228 6.59 -4.84 7.07
N ALA A 229 7.58 -4.97 6.19
CA ALA A 229 8.62 -5.97 6.34
C ALA A 229 10.03 -5.37 6.32
N ILE A 230 10.88 -5.89 7.19
CA ILE A 230 12.32 -5.64 7.18
C ILE A 230 13.08 -6.97 7.19
N VAL A 231 14.26 -6.97 6.60
CA VAL A 231 15.19 -8.10 6.65
C VAL A 231 16.40 -7.70 7.50
N HIS A 232 16.67 -8.48 8.54
CA HIS A 232 17.81 -8.24 9.43
C HIS A 232 18.38 -9.56 9.93
N ASP A 233 19.70 -9.71 9.90
CA ASP A 233 20.44 -10.87 10.42
C ASP A 233 19.85 -12.24 10.03
N GLY A 234 19.57 -12.41 8.73
CA GLY A 234 19.07 -13.69 8.21
C GLY A 234 17.61 -14.00 8.58
N THR A 235 16.86 -13.00 9.04
CA THR A 235 15.45 -13.10 9.40
C THR A 235 14.63 -12.02 8.72
N ILE A 236 13.48 -12.40 8.17
CA ILE A 236 12.44 -11.48 7.74
C ILE A 236 11.54 -11.24 8.94
N PHE A 237 11.35 -9.97 9.28
CA PHE A 237 10.39 -9.52 10.28
C PHE A 237 9.26 -8.82 9.53
N LEU A 238 8.06 -9.35 9.61
CA LEU A 238 6.85 -8.73 9.08
C LEU A 238 5.97 -8.34 10.26
N ILE A 239 5.85 -7.05 10.49
CA ILE A 239 4.93 -6.47 11.46
C ILE A 239 3.58 -6.22 10.82
N TYR A 240 2.52 -6.18 11.61
CA TYR A 240 1.17 -5.87 11.17
C TYR A 240 0.35 -5.25 12.29
N SER A 241 -0.72 -4.55 11.94
CA SER A 241 -1.72 -4.08 12.88
C SER A 241 -2.77 -5.16 13.09
N GLY A 242 -3.04 -5.49 14.33
CA GLY A 242 -4.05 -6.48 14.73
C GLY A 242 -5.21 -5.83 15.48
N SER A 243 -6.38 -6.49 15.50
CA SER A 243 -7.61 -6.03 16.15
C SER A 243 -8.33 -4.90 15.40
N LEU A 244 -9.34 -4.29 16.04
CA LEU A 244 -10.14 -3.23 15.40
C LEU A 244 -9.40 -1.90 15.39
N VAL A 245 -9.66 -1.12 14.35
CA VAL A 245 -9.16 0.26 14.19
C VAL A 245 -9.45 1.10 15.43
N GLY A 246 -8.46 1.83 15.90
CA GLY A 246 -8.58 2.74 17.02
C GLY A 246 -7.88 2.26 18.28
N ILE A 247 -8.56 2.35 19.42
CA ILE A 247 -7.94 2.05 20.74
C ILE A 247 -7.57 0.60 20.94
N ASP A 248 -8.12 -0.31 20.16
CA ASP A 248 -7.87 -1.75 20.27
C ASP A 248 -6.71 -2.23 19.40
N TYR A 249 -6.14 -1.37 18.55
CA TYR A 249 -5.01 -1.75 17.71
C TYR A 249 -3.83 -2.25 18.52
N THR A 250 -3.25 -3.33 18.02
CA THR A 250 -2.02 -3.95 18.52
C THR A 250 -1.03 -4.07 17.38
N THR A 251 0.26 -4.17 17.70
CA THR A 251 1.29 -4.51 16.71
C THR A 251 1.65 -5.97 16.86
N GLY A 252 1.35 -6.77 15.85
CA GLY A 252 1.76 -8.17 15.76
C GLY A 252 3.06 -8.34 14.99
N LEU A 253 3.64 -9.54 15.08
CA LEU A 253 4.85 -9.93 14.38
C LEU A 253 4.76 -11.37 13.89
N VAL A 254 5.15 -11.57 12.64
CA VAL A 254 5.54 -12.87 12.11
C VAL A 254 6.95 -12.82 11.56
N THR A 255 7.68 -13.92 11.68
CA THR A 255 9.07 -14.02 11.20
C THR A 255 9.23 -15.20 10.26
N ALA A 256 10.15 -15.07 9.30
CA ALA A 256 10.58 -16.16 8.42
C ALA A 256 12.10 -16.11 8.21
N PRO A 257 12.75 -17.24 7.85
CA PRO A 257 14.17 -17.22 7.51
C PRO A 257 14.44 -16.45 6.22
N ALA A 258 15.45 -15.58 6.23
CA ALA A 258 15.92 -14.82 5.07
C ALA A 258 17.20 -15.43 4.47
N GLY A 259 17.39 -15.25 3.15
CA GLY A 259 18.63 -15.64 2.46
C GLY A 259 18.79 -17.14 2.23
N GLN A 260 17.80 -17.95 2.62
CA GLN A 260 17.86 -19.42 2.52
C GLN A 260 17.05 -19.97 1.36
N GLY A 261 16.44 -19.10 0.56
CA GLY A 261 15.61 -19.50 -0.58
C GLY A 261 14.29 -20.16 -0.20
N ALA A 262 13.80 -19.95 1.04
CA ALA A 262 12.49 -20.41 1.47
C ALA A 262 11.40 -19.85 0.54
N ASP A 263 10.33 -20.62 0.33
CA ASP A 263 9.14 -20.12 -0.36
C ASP A 263 8.27 -19.35 0.62
N LEU A 264 8.30 -18.03 0.55
CA LEU A 264 7.55 -17.18 1.46
C LEU A 264 6.03 -17.26 1.25
N THR A 265 5.58 -17.89 0.16
CA THR A 265 4.15 -18.18 -0.03
C THR A 265 3.68 -19.41 0.73
N ASP A 266 4.58 -20.19 1.32
CA ASP A 266 4.25 -21.27 2.23
C ASP A 266 4.04 -20.73 3.65
N ALA A 267 2.82 -20.78 4.15
CA ALA A 267 2.49 -20.30 5.50
C ALA A 267 3.30 -21.01 6.60
N SER A 268 3.79 -22.23 6.36
CA SER A 268 4.55 -22.98 7.35
C SER A 268 5.95 -22.44 7.64
N VAL A 269 6.49 -21.59 6.75
CA VAL A 269 7.80 -20.94 6.99
C VAL A 269 7.71 -19.74 7.92
N TRP A 270 6.48 -19.25 8.18
CA TRP A 270 6.23 -18.10 9.03
C TRP A 270 5.94 -18.54 10.46
N THR A 271 6.57 -17.88 11.41
CA THR A 271 6.32 -18.06 12.84
C THR A 271 5.66 -16.82 13.39
N LYS A 272 4.43 -16.96 13.88
CA LYS A 272 3.66 -15.89 14.50
C LYS A 272 3.97 -15.79 15.99
N LEU A 273 4.12 -14.57 16.49
CA LEU A 273 4.31 -14.30 17.90
C LEU A 273 2.97 -14.46 18.65
N ASP A 274 2.98 -15.15 19.80
CA ASP A 274 1.76 -15.44 20.59
C ASP A 274 1.19 -14.22 21.32
N TYR A 275 1.94 -13.13 21.41
CA TYR A 275 1.55 -11.88 22.08
C TYR A 275 1.97 -10.68 21.24
N PRO A 276 1.31 -9.54 21.39
CA PRO A 276 1.63 -8.36 20.60
C PRO A 276 2.98 -7.76 21.03
N LEU A 277 3.70 -7.18 20.06
CA LEU A 277 4.87 -6.35 20.34
C LEU A 277 4.47 -5.09 21.10
N GLN A 278 3.33 -4.52 20.75
CA GLN A 278 2.79 -3.32 21.36
C GLN A 278 1.26 -3.34 21.29
N LYS A 279 0.62 -2.76 22.31
CA LYS A 279 -0.80 -2.40 22.29
C LYS A 279 -0.93 -0.90 22.10
N SER A 280 -2.03 -0.46 21.48
CA SER A 280 -2.41 0.94 21.47
C SER A 280 -2.35 1.49 22.90
N GLY A 281 -1.80 2.68 23.05
CA GLY A 281 -1.53 3.24 24.35
C GLY A 281 -2.80 3.33 25.21
N MET A 282 -2.68 2.83 26.40
CA MET A 282 -3.60 3.16 27.48
C MET A 282 -3.22 4.53 28.03
#